data_1acaef3e3df5fe1c9a144082bc5edd9a
#
_entry.id   1acaef3e3df5fe1c9a144082bc5edd9a
#
_cell.length_a   1.000
_cell.length_b   1.000
_cell.length_c   1.000
_cell.angle_alpha   90.00
_cell.angle_beta   90.00
_cell.angle_gamma   90.00
#
_symmetry.space_group_name_H-M   'P 1'
#
loop_
_entity.id
_entity.type
_entity.pdbx_description
1 polymer ?
#
loop_
_entity_poly.entity_id
_entity_poly.type
_entity_poly.pdbx_seq_one_letter_code
_entity_poly.pdbx_strand_id
1 'polypeptide(L)'
;MKLLEEKIIKDGVIKTGNVLKVDSFLNHQIDVPFVAKLGEEFKKLFADRPINKILTIEASGIGIASIAAMYFNVPVVFAKKASGTNMDKDVYFTKIYSYTHNKVNEVVVSKRFLSVDDHVLIIDDFLANGCALEGLIEIVRQAGATVEGVGIAIEKGFQGGGDKLRASGIRVESLAIIEKMDSQSKTIEFR
;
A
#
# COMPACT_ATOMS: atom_id res chain seq x y z
N MET A 1 8.62 -8.36 -9.48
CA MET A 1 10.04 -8.37 -8.99
C MET A 1 10.40 -9.77 -8.54
N LYS A 2 11.31 -10.42 -9.28
CA LYS A 2 11.62 -11.84 -9.04
C LYS A 2 12.07 -12.16 -7.61
N LEU A 3 12.87 -11.29 -7.01
CA LEU A 3 13.33 -11.46 -5.62
C LEU A 3 12.17 -11.56 -4.61
N LEU A 4 11.10 -10.75 -4.79
CA LEU A 4 9.92 -10.80 -3.91
C LEU A 4 9.08 -12.05 -4.18
N GLU A 5 8.91 -12.44 -5.43
CA GLU A 5 8.19 -13.66 -5.82
C GLU A 5 8.84 -14.91 -5.22
N GLU A 6 10.16 -15.02 -5.31
CA GLU A 6 10.93 -16.11 -4.68
C GLU A 6 10.77 -16.12 -3.15
N LYS A 7 10.78 -14.93 -2.50
CA LYS A 7 10.56 -14.80 -1.06
C LYS A 7 9.15 -15.22 -0.66
N ILE A 8 8.14 -14.85 -1.45
CA ILE A 8 6.74 -15.25 -1.24
C ILE A 8 6.59 -16.78 -1.36
N ILE A 9 7.19 -17.39 -2.38
CA ILE A 9 7.14 -18.85 -2.56
C ILE A 9 7.81 -19.58 -1.39
N LYS A 10 8.96 -19.08 -0.94
CA LYS A 10 9.75 -19.71 0.12
C LYS A 10 9.15 -19.58 1.50
N ASP A 11 8.72 -18.37 1.87
CA ASP A 11 8.39 -18.00 3.26
C ASP A 11 6.92 -17.62 3.44
N GLY A 12 6.15 -17.50 2.34
CA GLY A 12 4.73 -17.21 2.38
C GLY A 12 3.89 -18.43 2.76
N VAL A 13 2.78 -18.20 3.43
CA VAL A 13 1.84 -19.26 3.82
C VAL A 13 0.47 -19.00 3.22
N ILE A 14 0.03 -19.87 2.33
CA ILE A 14 -1.29 -19.81 1.72
C ILE A 14 -2.30 -20.45 2.68
N LYS A 15 -3.36 -19.72 3.00
CA LYS A 15 -4.51 -20.21 3.79
C LYS A 15 -5.76 -20.30 2.91
N THR A 16 -6.75 -21.06 3.39
CA THR A 16 -8.10 -21.09 2.77
C THR A 16 -8.70 -19.69 2.66
N GLY A 17 -9.57 -19.46 1.67
CA GLY A 17 -10.20 -18.16 1.46
C GLY A 17 -9.30 -17.12 0.79
N ASN A 18 -8.35 -17.54 -0.04
CA ASN A 18 -7.45 -16.65 -0.79
C ASN A 18 -6.61 -15.71 0.11
N VAL A 19 -6.20 -16.21 1.28
CA VAL A 19 -5.35 -15.48 2.21
C VAL A 19 -3.89 -15.91 2.03
N LEU A 20 -3.02 -14.94 1.71
CA LEU A 20 -1.58 -15.10 1.74
C LEU A 20 -1.05 -14.39 2.99
N LYS A 21 -0.30 -15.12 3.82
CA LYS A 21 0.43 -14.58 4.95
C LYS A 21 1.91 -14.44 4.61
N VAL A 22 2.43 -13.26 4.81
CA VAL A 22 3.84 -12.91 4.66
C VAL A 22 4.39 -12.35 5.98
N ASP A 23 3.87 -12.88 7.07
CA ASP A 23 4.06 -12.39 8.44
C ASP A 23 5.54 -12.41 8.85
N SER A 24 6.32 -13.33 8.28
CA SER A 24 7.72 -13.54 8.64
C SER A 24 8.69 -12.48 8.08
N PHE A 25 8.27 -11.65 7.11
CA PHE A 25 9.20 -10.72 6.48
C PHE A 25 8.61 -9.34 6.12
N LEU A 26 7.28 -9.16 6.13
CA LEU A 26 6.69 -7.92 5.63
C LEU A 26 5.76 -7.22 6.63
N ASN A 27 4.80 -7.91 7.25
CA ASN A 27 3.71 -7.24 7.96
C ASN A 27 3.43 -7.69 9.40
N HIS A 28 4.28 -8.57 9.97
CA HIS A 28 4.32 -8.86 11.41
C HIS A 28 5.75 -8.75 11.93
N GLN A 29 6.67 -9.53 11.37
CA GLN A 29 8.10 -9.28 11.43
C GLN A 29 8.53 -8.58 10.14
N ILE A 30 9.36 -7.56 10.23
CA ILE A 30 9.90 -6.83 9.08
C ILE A 30 11.35 -7.28 8.89
N ASP A 31 11.63 -7.96 7.78
CA ASP A 31 12.99 -8.25 7.33
C ASP A 31 13.56 -6.97 6.70
N VAL A 32 14.13 -6.09 7.55
CA VAL A 32 14.58 -4.76 7.14
C VAL A 32 15.55 -4.79 5.95
N PRO A 33 16.59 -5.67 5.91
CA PRO A 33 17.48 -5.77 4.76
C PRO A 33 16.76 -6.18 3.47
N PHE A 34 15.74 -7.03 3.57
CA PHE A 34 14.91 -7.44 2.44
C PHE A 34 14.00 -6.30 1.97
N VAL A 35 13.28 -5.66 2.89
CA VAL A 35 12.36 -4.57 2.58
C VAL A 35 13.10 -3.34 2.04
N ALA A 36 14.37 -3.14 2.42
CA ALA A 36 15.23 -2.10 1.84
C ALA A 36 15.40 -2.29 0.31
N LYS A 37 15.52 -3.54 -0.17
CA LYS A 37 15.58 -3.82 -1.62
C LYS A 37 14.26 -3.50 -2.33
N LEU A 38 13.12 -3.68 -1.65
CA LEU A 38 11.81 -3.26 -2.18
C LEU A 38 11.73 -1.74 -2.28
N GLY A 39 12.21 -1.03 -1.26
CA GLY A 39 12.28 0.45 -1.25
C GLY A 39 13.16 1.00 -2.36
N GLU A 40 14.32 0.40 -2.60
CA GLU A 40 15.21 0.74 -3.72
C GLU A 40 14.51 0.53 -5.07
N GLU A 41 13.76 -0.55 -5.24
CA GLU A 41 13.02 -0.83 -6.47
C GLU A 41 11.90 0.18 -6.70
N PHE A 42 11.13 0.56 -5.66
CA PHE A 42 10.17 1.66 -5.78
C PHE A 42 10.83 2.95 -6.22
N LYS A 43 12.02 3.29 -5.68
CA LYS A 43 12.76 4.48 -6.11
C LYS A 43 13.10 4.44 -7.60
N LYS A 44 13.50 3.29 -8.14
CA LYS A 44 13.77 3.13 -9.57
C LYS A 44 12.50 3.29 -10.41
N LEU A 45 11.41 2.63 -9.99
CA LEU A 45 10.13 2.67 -10.71
C LEU A 45 9.52 4.08 -10.76
N PHE A 46 9.74 4.93 -9.77
CA PHE A 46 9.20 6.30 -9.70
C PHE A 46 10.28 7.39 -9.81
N ALA A 47 11.45 7.07 -10.42
CA ALA A 47 12.55 8.03 -10.55
C ALA A 47 12.21 9.28 -11.40
N ASP A 48 11.20 9.15 -12.28
CA ASP A 48 10.70 10.20 -13.16
C ASP A 48 9.66 11.13 -12.50
N ARG A 49 9.34 10.94 -11.22
CA ARG A 49 8.30 11.68 -10.50
C ARG A 49 8.88 12.61 -9.44
N PRO A 50 8.32 13.83 -9.30
CA PRO A 50 8.80 14.83 -8.33
C PRO A 50 8.26 14.57 -6.92
N ILE A 51 8.38 13.33 -6.43
CA ILE A 51 7.81 12.90 -5.14
C ILE A 51 8.51 13.64 -4.01
N ASN A 52 7.72 14.31 -3.17
CA ASN A 52 8.19 15.00 -1.97
C ASN A 52 7.53 14.47 -0.67
N LYS A 53 6.60 13.52 -0.79
CA LYS A 53 5.92 12.90 0.35
C LYS A 53 5.47 11.48 0.03
N ILE A 54 5.56 10.58 1.03
CA ILE A 54 4.95 9.25 0.96
C ILE A 54 3.75 9.20 1.90
N LEU A 55 2.64 8.64 1.41
CA LEU A 55 1.43 8.37 2.19
C LEU A 55 1.20 6.85 2.26
N THR A 56 0.81 6.37 3.43
CA THR A 56 0.41 4.98 3.66
C THR A 56 -0.76 4.88 4.63
N ILE A 57 -1.14 3.66 5.01
CA ILE A 57 -2.19 3.42 6.02
C ILE A 57 -1.67 2.50 7.13
N GLU A 58 -2.09 2.76 8.37
CA GLU A 58 -1.76 1.87 9.50
C GLU A 58 -2.44 0.49 9.36
N ALA A 59 -1.78 -0.60 9.79
CA ALA A 59 -0.49 -0.62 10.45
C ALA A 59 0.63 -1.13 9.52
N SER A 60 0.36 -2.13 8.66
CA SER A 60 1.37 -2.89 7.91
C SER A 60 2.11 -2.06 6.85
N GLY A 61 1.43 -1.09 6.23
CA GLY A 61 2.04 -0.18 5.26
C GLY A 61 3.15 0.71 5.84
N ILE A 62 3.11 1.02 7.15
CA ILE A 62 4.06 1.95 7.78
C ILE A 62 5.50 1.46 7.62
N GLY A 63 5.75 0.18 7.85
CA GLY A 63 7.10 -0.38 7.80
C GLY A 63 7.75 -0.23 6.43
N ILE A 64 7.06 -0.69 5.39
CA ILE A 64 7.57 -0.62 4.01
C ILE A 64 7.67 0.82 3.51
N ALA A 65 6.68 1.67 3.80
CA ALA A 65 6.70 3.08 3.42
C ALA A 65 7.86 3.83 4.07
N SER A 66 8.13 3.59 5.36
CA SER A 66 9.23 4.23 6.08
C SER A 66 10.60 3.85 5.52
N ILE A 67 10.80 2.58 5.18
CA ILE A 67 12.05 2.12 4.58
C ILE A 67 12.19 2.66 3.15
N ALA A 68 11.13 2.66 2.34
CA ALA A 68 11.15 3.21 0.99
C ALA A 68 11.46 4.72 1.02
N ALA A 69 10.90 5.48 1.97
CA ALA A 69 11.11 6.90 2.11
C ALA A 69 12.58 7.32 2.27
N MET A 70 13.42 6.44 2.82
CA MET A 70 14.86 6.69 2.91
C MET A 70 15.50 6.87 1.53
N TYR A 71 15.05 6.12 0.52
CA TYR A 71 15.56 6.21 -0.85
C TYR A 71 15.04 7.44 -1.59
N PHE A 72 13.85 7.92 -1.23
CA PHE A 72 13.28 9.16 -1.78
C PHE A 72 13.76 10.41 -1.04
N ASN A 73 14.29 10.24 0.17
CA ASN A 73 14.66 11.32 1.09
C ASN A 73 13.48 12.26 1.40
N VAL A 74 12.33 11.70 1.74
CA VAL A 74 11.09 12.43 1.98
C VAL A 74 10.40 11.94 3.27
N PRO A 75 9.53 12.75 3.90
CA PRO A 75 8.74 12.30 5.04
C PRO A 75 7.66 11.30 4.65
N VAL A 76 7.26 10.49 5.63
CA VAL A 76 6.10 9.58 5.55
C VAL A 76 4.97 10.12 6.41
N VAL A 77 3.79 10.20 5.83
CA VAL A 77 2.53 10.41 6.53
C VAL A 77 1.74 9.10 6.50
N PHE A 78 1.09 8.74 7.59
CA PHE A 78 0.23 7.58 7.58
C PHE A 78 -1.18 7.93 8.04
N ALA A 79 -2.16 7.42 7.30
CA ALA A 79 -3.55 7.53 7.63
C ALA A 79 -3.89 6.61 8.80
N LYS A 80 -4.65 7.13 9.77
CA LYS A 80 -5.07 6.40 10.97
C LYS A 80 -6.54 6.02 10.88
N LYS A 81 -6.89 4.86 11.44
CA LYS A 81 -8.28 4.51 11.65
C LYS A 81 -8.84 5.40 12.76
N ALA A 82 -9.93 6.12 12.48
CA ALA A 82 -10.59 6.92 13.49
C ALA A 82 -11.15 6.01 14.58
N SER A 83 -10.68 6.19 15.81
CA SER A 83 -11.16 5.46 16.98
C SER A 83 -11.64 6.45 18.04
N GLY A 84 -12.98 6.53 18.25
CA GLY A 84 -13.55 7.25 19.39
C GLY A 84 -13.79 8.75 19.19
N THR A 85 -14.18 9.41 20.29
CA THR A 85 -14.71 10.78 20.36
C THR A 85 -13.67 11.92 20.26
N ASN A 86 -12.38 11.61 20.19
CA ASN A 86 -11.29 12.59 20.10
C ASN A 86 -10.80 12.77 18.66
N MET A 87 -11.70 13.01 17.71
CA MET A 87 -11.26 13.40 16.37
C MET A 87 -10.81 14.87 16.42
N ASP A 88 -9.55 15.09 16.10
CA ASP A 88 -9.02 16.41 15.76
C ASP A 88 -9.92 17.00 14.64
N LYS A 89 -10.47 18.20 14.83
CA LYS A 89 -11.40 18.79 13.86
C LYS A 89 -10.74 19.17 12.54
N ASP A 90 -9.42 19.14 12.50
CA ASP A 90 -8.63 19.59 11.35
C ASP A 90 -7.96 18.40 10.62
N VAL A 91 -8.81 17.53 10.08
CA VAL A 91 -8.37 16.32 9.34
C VAL A 91 -9.04 16.24 7.98
N TYR A 92 -8.35 15.59 7.03
CA TYR A 92 -8.97 14.97 5.89
C TYR A 92 -9.46 13.59 6.30
N PHE A 93 -10.61 13.16 5.82
CA PHE A 93 -11.15 11.86 6.18
C PHE A 93 -11.83 11.16 5.00
N THR A 94 -11.87 9.84 5.06
CA THR A 94 -12.63 9.03 4.13
C THR A 94 -13.16 7.78 4.82
N LYS A 95 -14.13 7.13 4.18
CA LYS A 95 -14.70 5.85 4.63
C LYS A 95 -14.22 4.73 3.75
N ILE A 96 -13.54 3.77 4.36
CA ILE A 96 -12.99 2.61 3.66
C ILE A 96 -13.75 1.37 4.12
N TYR A 97 -14.33 0.64 3.17
CA TYR A 97 -14.96 -0.64 3.46
C TYR A 97 -13.91 -1.75 3.56
N SER A 98 -13.85 -2.40 4.72
CA SER A 98 -12.99 -3.56 4.95
C SER A 98 -13.77 -4.84 4.67
N TYR A 99 -13.49 -5.50 3.56
CA TYR A 99 -14.09 -6.79 3.23
C TYR A 99 -13.69 -7.90 4.21
N THR A 100 -12.48 -7.84 4.76
CA THR A 100 -12.00 -8.83 5.73
C THR A 100 -12.80 -8.82 7.04
N HIS A 101 -13.26 -7.64 7.45
CA HIS A 101 -14.00 -7.44 8.71
C HIS A 101 -15.46 -7.08 8.50
N ASN A 102 -15.93 -7.01 7.24
CA ASN A 102 -17.29 -6.60 6.87
C ASN A 102 -17.71 -5.29 7.60
N LYS A 103 -16.81 -4.32 7.63
CA LYS A 103 -16.95 -3.09 8.42
C LYS A 103 -16.46 -1.87 7.64
N VAL A 104 -17.19 -0.77 7.76
CA VAL A 104 -16.71 0.54 7.31
C VAL A 104 -15.79 1.11 8.39
N ASN A 105 -14.56 1.44 8.01
CA ASN A 105 -13.62 2.15 8.86
C ASN A 105 -13.51 3.59 8.36
N GLU A 106 -13.56 4.54 9.27
CA GLU A 106 -13.18 5.91 8.98
C GLU A 106 -11.65 6.02 9.09
N VAL A 107 -11.05 6.66 8.11
CA VAL A 107 -9.60 6.85 8.03
C VAL A 107 -9.32 8.33 7.91
N VAL A 108 -8.35 8.81 8.67
CA VAL A 108 -8.05 10.23 8.83
C VAL A 108 -6.57 10.55 8.64
N VAL A 109 -6.30 11.73 8.09
CA VAL A 109 -4.97 12.36 8.02
C VAL A 109 -5.08 13.79 8.50
N SER A 110 -4.22 14.25 9.42
CA SER A 110 -4.20 15.64 9.85
C SER A 110 -3.78 16.55 8.69
N LYS A 111 -4.54 17.64 8.49
CA LYS A 111 -4.25 18.67 7.47
C LYS A 111 -2.89 19.34 7.66
N ARG A 112 -2.34 19.28 8.87
CA ARG A 112 -0.99 19.79 9.16
C ARG A 112 0.13 19.09 8.38
N PHE A 113 -0.12 17.87 7.89
CA PHE A 113 0.90 17.02 7.28
C PHE A 113 0.66 16.75 5.79
N LEU A 114 -0.42 17.30 5.22
CA LEU A 114 -0.73 17.13 3.81
C LEU A 114 -1.32 18.43 3.24
N SER A 115 -0.71 18.96 2.19
CA SER A 115 -1.03 20.26 1.58
C SER A 115 -1.06 20.19 0.06
N VAL A 116 -1.49 21.30 -0.57
CA VAL A 116 -1.59 21.44 -2.03
C VAL A 116 -0.23 21.31 -2.75
N ASP A 117 0.87 21.62 -2.06
CA ASP A 117 2.22 21.54 -2.64
C ASP A 117 2.83 20.14 -2.61
N ASP A 118 2.07 19.16 -2.07
CA ASP A 118 2.58 17.81 -1.93
C ASP A 118 2.40 16.98 -3.21
N HIS A 119 3.50 16.34 -3.62
CA HIS A 119 3.59 15.35 -4.67
C HIS A 119 3.70 13.97 -4.02
N VAL A 120 2.58 13.27 -3.94
CA VAL A 120 2.42 12.11 -3.06
C VAL A 120 2.58 10.80 -3.81
N LEU A 121 3.50 9.95 -3.34
CA LEU A 121 3.54 8.54 -3.65
C LEU A 121 2.81 7.76 -2.54
N ILE A 122 1.80 6.98 -2.89
CA ILE A 122 1.13 6.08 -1.94
C ILE A 122 1.86 4.74 -1.95
N ILE A 123 2.28 4.24 -0.78
CA ILE A 123 2.93 2.91 -0.65
C ILE A 123 2.15 2.06 0.34
N ASP A 124 1.88 0.79 -0.05
CA ASP A 124 1.23 -0.17 0.85
C ASP A 124 1.78 -1.60 0.64
N ASP A 125 1.54 -2.49 1.61
CA ASP A 125 1.99 -3.87 1.56
C ASP A 125 1.15 -4.74 0.60
N PHE A 126 -0.19 -4.62 0.64
CA PHE A 126 -1.10 -5.39 -0.18
C PHE A 126 -2.11 -4.53 -0.95
N LEU A 127 -2.35 -4.93 -2.20
CA LEU A 127 -3.48 -4.45 -2.99
C LEU A 127 -4.42 -5.62 -3.31
N ALA A 128 -5.62 -5.55 -2.80
CA ALA A 128 -6.70 -6.50 -3.01
C ALA A 128 -7.76 -5.91 -3.98
N ASN A 129 -8.89 -5.49 -3.46
CA ASN A 129 -9.97 -4.86 -4.23
C ASN A 129 -9.78 -3.34 -4.47
N GLY A 130 -8.77 -2.73 -3.85
CA GLY A 130 -8.42 -1.33 -4.04
C GLY A 130 -9.09 -0.32 -3.11
N CYS A 131 -10.05 -0.72 -2.25
CA CYS A 131 -10.80 0.23 -1.42
C CYS A 131 -9.93 1.10 -0.50
N ALA A 132 -8.86 0.53 0.07
CA ALA A 132 -7.93 1.29 0.91
C ALA A 132 -7.22 2.39 0.10
N LEU A 133 -6.74 2.04 -1.09
CA LEU A 133 -6.04 2.96 -1.98
C LEU A 133 -6.97 4.04 -2.53
N GLU A 134 -8.20 3.68 -2.91
CA GLU A 134 -9.22 4.67 -3.32
C GLU A 134 -9.44 5.70 -2.21
N GLY A 135 -9.53 5.25 -0.96
CA GLY A 135 -9.65 6.14 0.19
C GLY A 135 -8.42 7.03 0.39
N LEU A 136 -7.21 6.51 0.26
CA LEU A 136 -5.99 7.32 0.37
C LEU A 136 -5.87 8.34 -0.79
N ILE A 137 -6.23 7.95 -2.01
CA ILE A 137 -6.29 8.85 -3.17
C ILE A 137 -7.29 9.99 -2.93
N GLU A 138 -8.45 9.67 -2.35
CA GLU A 138 -9.45 10.66 -1.98
C GLU A 138 -8.91 11.66 -0.95
N ILE A 139 -8.20 11.21 0.07
CA ILE A 139 -7.54 12.07 1.06
C ILE A 139 -6.53 13.01 0.40
N VAL A 140 -5.71 12.51 -0.52
CA VAL A 140 -4.75 13.35 -1.28
C VAL A 140 -5.49 14.41 -2.10
N ARG A 141 -6.59 14.04 -2.75
CA ARG A 141 -7.43 14.99 -3.52
C ARG A 141 -8.09 16.04 -2.64
N GLN A 142 -8.59 15.67 -1.44
CA GLN A 142 -9.14 16.63 -0.48
C GLN A 142 -8.10 17.68 -0.04
N ALA A 143 -6.83 17.30 0.03
CA ALA A 143 -5.73 18.22 0.33
C ALA A 143 -5.37 19.13 -0.85
N GLY A 144 -5.91 18.89 -2.04
CA GLY A 144 -5.48 19.55 -3.28
C GLY A 144 -4.10 19.09 -3.76
N ALA A 145 -3.54 18.05 -3.15
CA ALA A 145 -2.24 17.48 -3.47
C ALA A 145 -2.27 16.61 -4.75
N THR A 146 -1.11 16.37 -5.32
CA THR A 146 -0.95 15.54 -6.52
C THR A 146 -0.64 14.10 -6.16
N VAL A 147 -1.40 13.15 -6.72
CA VAL A 147 -1.06 11.71 -6.65
C VAL A 147 -0.08 11.39 -7.77
N GLU A 148 1.18 11.15 -7.44
CA GLU A 148 2.23 10.79 -8.41
C GLU A 148 2.18 9.32 -8.83
N GLY A 149 1.64 8.47 -7.96
CA GLY A 149 1.42 7.07 -8.21
C GLY A 149 1.19 6.27 -6.93
N VAL A 150 1.08 4.95 -7.12
CA VAL A 150 0.87 3.95 -6.08
C VAL A 150 1.91 2.85 -6.23
N GLY A 151 2.69 2.59 -5.20
CA GLY A 151 3.66 1.50 -5.10
C GLY A 151 3.15 0.41 -4.16
N ILE A 152 3.04 -0.82 -4.65
CA ILE A 152 2.49 -1.96 -3.90
C ILE A 152 3.52 -3.08 -3.85
N ALA A 153 3.74 -3.65 -2.66
CA ALA A 153 4.58 -4.83 -2.58
C ALA A 153 3.89 -6.03 -3.25
N ILE A 154 2.69 -6.38 -2.84
CA ILE A 154 1.99 -7.59 -3.32
C ILE A 154 0.58 -7.22 -3.78
N GLU A 155 0.32 -7.37 -5.08
CA GLU A 155 -1.00 -7.22 -5.67
C GLU A 155 -1.67 -8.59 -5.83
N LYS A 156 -2.91 -8.72 -5.39
CA LYS A 156 -3.77 -9.87 -5.70
C LYS A 156 -4.52 -9.57 -7.01
N GLY A 157 -3.87 -9.81 -8.16
CA GLY A 157 -4.40 -9.50 -9.49
C GLY A 157 -5.79 -10.08 -9.73
N PHE A 158 -6.04 -11.29 -9.24
CA PHE A 158 -7.36 -11.95 -9.32
C PHE A 158 -8.51 -11.21 -8.59
N GLN A 159 -8.22 -10.18 -7.79
CA GLN A 159 -9.24 -9.35 -7.14
C GLN A 159 -9.52 -8.04 -7.89
N GLY A 160 -8.74 -7.73 -8.92
CA GLY A 160 -9.01 -6.66 -9.88
C GLY A 160 -8.80 -5.22 -9.40
N GLY A 161 -8.39 -4.99 -8.14
CA GLY A 161 -8.21 -3.63 -7.61
C GLY A 161 -7.15 -2.82 -8.35
N GLY A 162 -6.02 -3.45 -8.70
CA GLY A 162 -4.96 -2.79 -9.45
C GLY A 162 -5.38 -2.41 -10.86
N ASP A 163 -6.05 -3.33 -11.57
CA ASP A 163 -6.53 -3.07 -12.93
C ASP A 163 -7.58 -1.95 -12.95
N LYS A 164 -8.46 -1.90 -11.94
CA LYS A 164 -9.44 -0.81 -11.77
C LYS A 164 -8.75 0.55 -11.57
N LEU A 165 -7.74 0.62 -10.71
CA LEU A 165 -7.00 1.86 -10.47
C LEU A 165 -6.23 2.30 -11.72
N ARG A 166 -5.56 1.40 -12.42
CA ARG A 166 -4.87 1.70 -13.70
C ARG A 166 -5.85 2.21 -14.75
N ALA A 167 -7.02 1.58 -14.87
CA ALA A 167 -8.08 2.02 -15.80
C ALA A 167 -8.61 3.42 -15.47
N SER A 168 -8.53 3.87 -14.21
CA SER A 168 -8.90 5.23 -13.80
C SER A 168 -7.77 6.27 -14.02
N GLY A 169 -6.67 5.88 -14.67
CA GLY A 169 -5.54 6.76 -14.97
C GLY A 169 -4.51 6.89 -13.84
N ILE A 170 -4.63 6.12 -12.76
CA ILE A 170 -3.63 6.09 -11.68
C ILE A 170 -2.49 5.16 -12.08
N ARG A 171 -1.25 5.66 -11.98
CA ARG A 171 -0.06 4.82 -12.13
C ARG A 171 0.06 3.90 -10.91
N VAL A 172 -0.01 2.58 -11.13
CA VAL A 172 0.15 1.55 -10.10
C VAL A 172 1.29 0.63 -10.48
N GLU A 173 2.34 0.62 -9.67
CA GLU A 173 3.49 -0.26 -9.81
C GLU A 173 3.48 -1.28 -8.67
N SER A 174 3.29 -2.56 -9.01
CA SER A 174 3.26 -3.65 -8.05
C SER A 174 4.50 -4.53 -8.22
N LEU A 175 5.23 -4.78 -7.11
CA LEU A 175 6.49 -5.54 -7.16
C LEU A 175 6.25 -7.03 -7.40
N ALA A 176 5.11 -7.57 -6.97
CA ALA A 176 4.64 -8.90 -7.32
C ALA A 176 3.13 -8.86 -7.56
N ILE A 177 2.66 -9.45 -8.66
CA ILE A 177 1.24 -9.58 -8.98
C ILE A 177 0.88 -11.05 -9.00
N ILE A 178 0.00 -11.46 -8.08
CA ILE A 178 -0.48 -12.83 -7.97
C ILE A 178 -1.71 -13.00 -8.85
N GLU A 179 -1.62 -13.82 -9.89
CA GLU A 179 -2.75 -14.14 -10.78
C GLU A 179 -3.62 -15.24 -10.23
N LYS A 180 -3.00 -16.27 -9.63
CA LYS A 180 -3.71 -17.38 -8.99
C LYS A 180 -2.99 -17.83 -7.76
N MET A 181 -3.76 -18.36 -6.83
CA MET A 181 -3.26 -18.92 -5.59
C MET A 181 -4.16 -20.07 -5.16
N ASP A 182 -3.58 -21.24 -4.91
CA ASP A 182 -4.30 -22.43 -4.48
C ASP A 182 -3.79 -22.91 -3.12
N SER A 183 -4.70 -22.99 -2.16
CA SER A 183 -4.39 -23.45 -0.79
C SER A 183 -4.21 -24.96 -0.65
N GLN A 184 -4.73 -25.76 -1.58
CA GLN A 184 -4.61 -27.22 -1.55
C GLN A 184 -3.27 -27.66 -2.13
N SER A 185 -2.95 -27.18 -3.33
CA SER A 185 -1.68 -27.47 -4.00
C SER A 185 -0.50 -26.61 -3.49
N LYS A 186 -0.79 -25.56 -2.71
CA LYS A 186 0.17 -24.55 -2.23
C LYS A 186 0.94 -23.89 -3.37
N THR A 187 0.29 -23.65 -4.50
CA THR A 187 0.88 -23.01 -5.66
C THR A 187 0.48 -21.55 -5.78
N ILE A 188 1.38 -20.74 -6.32
CA ILE A 188 1.15 -19.33 -6.66
C ILE A 188 1.63 -19.12 -8.10
N GLU A 189 0.79 -18.49 -8.92
CA GLU A 189 1.13 -18.04 -10.25
C GLU A 189 1.22 -16.51 -10.23
N PHE A 190 2.33 -15.97 -10.71
CA PHE A 190 2.57 -14.53 -10.84
C PHE A 190 2.39 -14.08 -12.29
N ARG A 191 1.99 -12.81 -12.46
CA ARG A 191 1.95 -12.13 -13.76
C ARG A 191 3.35 -11.76 -14.20
#